data_5626f10d043b08b5d389b636add61c5b
#
_entry.id   5626f10d043b08b5d389b636add61c5b
#
_cell.length_a   1.000
_cell.length_b   1.000
_cell.length_c   1.000
_cell.angle_alpha   90.00
_cell.angle_beta   90.00
_cell.angle_gamma   90.00
#
_symmetry.space_group_name_H-M   'P 1'
#
loop_
_entity.id
_entity.type
_entity.pdbx_description
1 polymer ?
#
loop_
_entity_poly.entity_id
_entity_poly.type
_entity_poly.pdbx_seq_one_letter_code
_entity_poly.pdbx_strand_id
1 'polypeptide(L)'
;CYCDGLKHIPQNMKEYEISGLVCVPALLDVMYRQINKTIKNKNLTIPFKILMGFSNFLRFFHIDLRRKLFKSILDNLGGRLRIVIYGSASADKEVIKFFNNIGVKMIQGYGLTETSPVISCENDKYQKPGTAGFVLYNEDVKIINKDEKGIGEITVKGPNVMKGYYENEEATNESFIDGYFKTGDLGYLDKQGYLHVTGRIKEMIVLKNGKKVFPQEIETLINESPYVEESFVYGKIQNDGNVKISVKVVYSEENEKLKGKSKEEIKDIINNIIKEVNNKIPKYKYIYDIKITTEPLIKTTTQKIKRHEEYIKTTK
;
A
#
# COMPACT_ATOMS: atom_id res chain seq x y z
N CYS A 1 16.63 8.29 -16.01
CA CYS A 1 17.07 9.43 -15.19
C CYS A 1 16.88 9.11 -13.73
N TYR A 2 17.78 9.55 -12.89
CA TYR A 2 17.59 9.59 -11.44
C TYR A 2 17.05 10.96 -11.05
N CYS A 3 16.25 11.00 -9.98
CA CYS A 3 15.70 12.23 -9.47
C CYS A 3 16.74 12.94 -8.58
N ASP A 4 16.84 14.26 -8.68
CA ASP A 4 17.76 15.11 -7.87
C ASP A 4 17.34 15.19 -6.38
N GLY A 5 16.23 14.56 -6.04
CA GLY A 5 15.66 14.49 -4.69
C GLY A 5 14.14 14.64 -4.71
N LEU A 6 13.49 14.22 -3.62
CA LEU A 6 12.01 14.15 -3.56
C LEU A 6 11.32 15.48 -3.87
N LYS A 7 11.92 16.61 -3.50
CA LYS A 7 11.38 17.95 -3.76
C LYS A 7 11.44 18.35 -5.24
N HIS A 8 12.34 17.75 -6.01
CA HIS A 8 12.59 18.06 -7.41
C HIS A 8 11.81 17.17 -8.39
N ILE A 9 11.10 16.13 -7.88
CA ILE A 9 10.34 15.18 -8.73
C ILE A 9 9.44 15.89 -9.75
N PRO A 10 8.58 16.87 -9.39
CA PRO A 10 7.70 17.52 -10.36
C PRO A 10 8.47 18.31 -11.43
N GLN A 11 9.59 18.89 -11.07
CA GLN A 11 10.48 19.61 -11.99
C GLN A 11 11.16 18.62 -12.94
N ASN A 12 11.79 17.58 -12.40
CA ASN A 12 12.47 16.57 -13.21
C ASN A 12 11.51 15.82 -14.16
N MET A 13 10.27 15.54 -13.72
CA MET A 13 9.25 14.94 -14.59
C MET A 13 8.97 15.79 -15.83
N LYS A 14 8.95 17.12 -15.68
CA LYS A 14 8.75 18.06 -16.78
C LYS A 14 9.99 18.22 -17.65
N GLU A 15 11.15 18.37 -17.01
CA GLU A 15 12.43 18.60 -17.68
C GLU A 15 12.83 17.42 -18.55
N TYR A 16 12.68 16.20 -18.04
CA TYR A 16 13.06 14.98 -18.76
C TYR A 16 11.91 14.36 -19.57
N GLU A 17 10.71 14.94 -19.53
CA GLU A 17 9.50 14.43 -20.21
C GLU A 17 9.33 12.92 -20.06
N ILE A 18 9.46 12.43 -18.84
CA ILE A 18 9.48 11.00 -18.54
C ILE A 18 8.20 10.28 -19.02
N SER A 19 8.37 9.09 -19.59
CA SER A 19 7.25 8.24 -20.02
C SER A 19 6.88 7.16 -19.00
N GLY A 20 7.82 6.79 -18.13
CA GLY A 20 7.67 5.81 -17.07
C GLY A 20 8.22 6.32 -15.74
N LEU A 21 7.54 5.98 -14.65
CA LEU A 21 7.96 6.29 -13.28
C LEU A 21 7.94 5.02 -12.44
N VAL A 22 9.04 4.77 -11.72
CA VAL A 22 9.09 3.74 -10.67
C VAL A 22 9.10 4.44 -9.32
N CYS A 23 8.12 4.16 -8.47
CA CYS A 23 7.99 4.89 -7.21
C CYS A 23 7.31 4.07 -6.10
N VAL A 24 7.28 4.66 -4.90
CA VAL A 24 6.50 4.15 -3.77
C VAL A 24 5.10 4.78 -3.75
N PRO A 25 4.08 4.08 -3.19
CA PRO A 25 2.71 4.60 -3.13
C PRO A 25 2.58 5.98 -2.51
N ALA A 26 3.34 6.29 -1.46
CA ALA A 26 3.30 7.60 -0.80
C ALA A 26 3.54 8.79 -1.76
N LEU A 27 4.37 8.61 -2.80
CA LEU A 27 4.54 9.64 -3.82
C LEU A 27 3.27 9.84 -4.63
N LEU A 28 2.58 8.76 -4.96
CA LEU A 28 1.31 8.81 -5.71
C LEU A 28 0.22 9.52 -4.92
N ASP A 29 0.16 9.28 -3.61
CA ASP A 29 -0.76 9.96 -2.70
C ASP A 29 -0.52 11.47 -2.68
N VAL A 30 0.75 11.89 -2.60
CA VAL A 30 1.12 13.31 -2.66
C VAL A 30 0.72 13.93 -4.00
N MET A 31 1.02 13.26 -5.11
CA MET A 31 0.65 13.72 -6.46
C MET A 31 -0.87 13.84 -6.61
N TYR A 32 -1.61 12.84 -6.16
CA TYR A 32 -3.07 12.81 -6.19
C TYR A 32 -3.69 13.95 -5.37
N ARG A 33 -3.22 14.14 -4.13
CA ARG A 33 -3.68 15.25 -3.26
C ARG A 33 -3.41 16.61 -3.90
N GLN A 34 -2.22 16.81 -4.49
CA GLN A 34 -1.85 18.07 -5.13
C GLN A 34 -2.71 18.36 -6.37
N ILE A 35 -2.98 17.34 -7.21
CA ILE A 35 -3.86 17.48 -8.37
C ILE A 35 -5.27 17.83 -7.92
N ASN A 36 -5.84 17.12 -6.95
CA ASN A 36 -7.18 17.40 -6.43
C ASN A 36 -7.28 18.79 -5.80
N LYS A 37 -6.26 19.23 -5.05
CA LYS A 37 -6.18 20.59 -4.51
C LYS A 37 -6.23 21.63 -5.63
N THR A 38 -5.50 21.40 -6.71
CA THR A 38 -5.49 22.30 -7.88
C THR A 38 -6.86 22.35 -8.57
N ILE A 39 -7.51 21.21 -8.76
CA ILE A 39 -8.87 21.11 -9.35
C ILE A 39 -9.86 21.89 -8.48
N LYS A 40 -9.78 21.73 -7.15
CA LYS A 40 -10.67 22.41 -6.20
C LYS A 40 -10.45 23.92 -6.20
N ASN A 41 -9.19 24.38 -6.12
CA ASN A 41 -8.85 25.80 -6.11
C ASN A 41 -9.28 26.53 -7.39
N LYS A 42 -9.35 25.83 -8.52
CA LYS A 42 -9.84 26.36 -9.78
C LYS A 42 -11.36 26.21 -9.97
N ASN A 43 -12.10 25.77 -8.95
CA ASN A 43 -13.55 25.46 -9.00
C ASN A 43 -13.96 24.48 -10.10
N LEU A 44 -13.05 23.56 -10.49
CA LEU A 44 -13.26 22.60 -11.56
C LEU A 44 -13.74 21.21 -11.07
N THR A 45 -14.15 21.08 -9.81
CA THR A 45 -14.55 19.78 -9.23
C THR A 45 -15.73 19.14 -9.96
N ILE A 46 -16.79 19.92 -10.26
CA ILE A 46 -17.98 19.41 -10.97
C ILE A 46 -17.66 19.13 -12.44
N PRO A 47 -17.07 20.08 -13.21
CA PRO A 47 -16.65 19.81 -14.59
C PRO A 47 -15.72 18.58 -14.72
N PHE A 48 -14.77 18.42 -13.78
CA PHE A 48 -13.87 17.28 -13.78
C PHE A 48 -14.60 15.94 -13.58
N LYS A 49 -15.57 15.88 -12.65
CA LYS A 49 -16.40 14.67 -12.44
C LYS A 49 -17.21 14.31 -13.68
N ILE A 50 -17.82 15.31 -14.33
CA ILE A 50 -18.59 15.12 -15.57
C ILE A 50 -17.67 14.60 -16.68
N LEU A 51 -16.50 15.21 -16.86
CA LEU A 51 -15.51 14.80 -17.86
C LEU A 51 -15.02 13.38 -17.61
N MET A 52 -14.81 13.01 -16.34
CA MET A 52 -14.43 11.66 -15.94
C MET A 52 -15.52 10.64 -16.28
N GLY A 53 -16.79 10.95 -15.98
CA GLY A 53 -17.94 10.13 -16.35
C GLY A 53 -18.05 9.94 -17.86
N PHE A 54 -17.93 11.03 -18.63
CA PHE A 54 -17.95 11.01 -20.10
C PHE A 54 -16.79 10.18 -20.68
N SER A 55 -15.58 10.35 -20.14
CA SER A 55 -14.42 9.56 -20.53
C SER A 55 -14.64 8.05 -20.32
N ASN A 56 -15.20 7.67 -19.17
CA ASN A 56 -15.50 6.28 -18.87
C ASN A 56 -16.62 5.72 -19.76
N PHE A 57 -17.61 6.52 -20.10
CA PHE A 57 -18.66 6.16 -21.05
C PHE A 57 -18.08 5.89 -22.45
N LEU A 58 -17.20 6.74 -22.96
CA LEU A 58 -16.55 6.52 -24.25
C LEU A 58 -15.69 5.22 -24.26
N ARG A 59 -15.04 4.92 -23.15
CA ARG A 59 -14.26 3.68 -23.00
C ARG A 59 -15.12 2.42 -23.09
N PHE A 60 -16.37 2.48 -22.67
CA PHE A 60 -17.30 1.37 -22.86
C PHE A 60 -17.49 1.03 -24.35
N PHE A 61 -17.39 2.01 -25.23
CA PHE A 61 -17.40 1.84 -26.68
C PHE A 61 -15.98 1.66 -27.30
N HIS A 62 -14.99 1.30 -26.49
CA HIS A 62 -13.58 1.14 -26.91
C HIS A 62 -12.92 2.43 -27.45
N ILE A 63 -13.50 3.61 -27.20
CA ILE A 63 -12.93 4.91 -27.58
C ILE A 63 -12.14 5.48 -26.41
N ASP A 64 -10.80 5.47 -26.51
CA ASP A 64 -9.92 6.01 -25.47
C ASP A 64 -9.43 7.42 -25.80
N LEU A 65 -10.07 8.41 -25.21
CA LEU A 65 -9.70 9.83 -25.32
C LEU A 65 -9.11 10.39 -24.03
N ARG A 66 -8.81 9.56 -23.02
CA ARG A 66 -8.32 10.02 -21.71
C ARG A 66 -7.18 11.01 -21.80
N ARG A 67 -6.15 10.70 -22.57
CA ARG A 67 -4.97 11.56 -22.68
C ARG A 67 -5.25 12.91 -23.35
N LYS A 68 -6.26 13.00 -24.23
CA LYS A 68 -6.73 14.28 -24.82
C LYS A 68 -7.56 15.06 -23.81
N LEU A 69 -8.52 14.41 -23.15
CA LEU A 69 -9.43 15.03 -22.19
C LEU A 69 -8.73 15.56 -20.94
N PHE A 70 -7.74 14.82 -20.44
CA PHE A 70 -6.98 15.18 -19.24
C PHE A 70 -5.59 15.75 -19.54
N LYS A 71 -5.37 16.27 -20.77
CA LYS A 71 -4.08 16.81 -21.20
C LYS A 71 -3.48 17.80 -20.21
N SER A 72 -4.26 18.75 -19.71
CA SER A 72 -3.80 19.77 -18.76
C SER A 72 -3.22 19.17 -17.45
N ILE A 73 -3.78 18.05 -16.97
CA ILE A 73 -3.26 17.35 -15.81
C ILE A 73 -1.97 16.63 -16.17
N LEU A 74 -1.96 15.94 -17.31
CA LEU A 74 -0.80 15.20 -17.79
C LEU A 74 0.39 16.12 -18.11
N ASP A 75 0.15 17.30 -18.64
CA ASP A 75 1.19 18.32 -18.91
C ASP A 75 1.88 18.75 -17.59
N ASN A 76 1.14 18.82 -16.47
CA ASN A 76 1.72 19.05 -15.17
C ASN A 76 2.56 17.88 -14.64
N LEU A 77 2.36 16.68 -15.20
CA LEU A 77 3.15 15.49 -14.94
C LEU A 77 4.22 15.22 -16.02
N GLY A 78 4.63 16.26 -16.75
CA GLY A 78 5.63 16.18 -17.82
C GLY A 78 5.08 15.85 -19.20
N GLY A 79 3.76 15.71 -19.37
CA GLY A 79 3.08 15.50 -20.64
C GLY A 79 3.19 14.10 -21.24
N ARG A 80 4.28 13.39 -20.96
CA ARG A 80 4.57 12.07 -21.57
C ARG A 80 4.37 10.87 -20.65
N LEU A 81 4.11 11.07 -19.36
CA LEU A 81 3.91 9.98 -18.41
C LEU A 81 2.81 9.02 -18.89
N ARG A 82 3.14 7.75 -19.07
CA ARG A 82 2.23 6.70 -19.55
C ARG A 82 2.04 5.56 -18.57
N ILE A 83 3.11 5.24 -17.83
CA ILE A 83 3.13 4.08 -16.94
C ILE A 83 3.79 4.46 -15.61
N VAL A 84 3.21 3.96 -14.54
CA VAL A 84 3.80 4.02 -13.21
C VAL A 84 3.87 2.62 -12.65
N ILE A 85 5.08 2.20 -12.29
CA ILE A 85 5.33 0.95 -11.57
C ILE A 85 5.50 1.32 -10.10
N TYR A 86 4.68 0.74 -9.23
CA TYR A 86 4.74 1.00 -7.81
C TYR A 86 4.83 -0.29 -7.01
N GLY A 87 5.47 -0.23 -5.87
CA GLY A 87 5.68 -1.39 -5.01
C GLY A 87 6.09 -0.99 -3.60
N SER A 88 6.55 -1.95 -2.82
CA SER A 88 6.96 -1.78 -1.42
C SER A 88 5.82 -1.63 -0.40
N ALA A 89 4.63 -1.23 -0.79
CA ALA A 89 3.43 -1.14 0.04
C ALA A 89 2.18 -1.19 -0.84
N SER A 90 1.02 -1.41 -0.23
CA SER A 90 -0.27 -1.27 -0.90
C SER A 90 -0.53 0.20 -1.22
N ALA A 91 -1.08 0.49 -2.39
CA ALA A 91 -1.54 1.83 -2.75
C ALA A 91 -3.06 1.94 -2.57
N ASP A 92 -3.54 3.15 -2.29
CA ASP A 92 -4.97 3.43 -2.22
C ASP A 92 -5.65 3.15 -3.57
N LYS A 93 -6.73 2.38 -3.53
CA LYS A 93 -7.50 2.01 -4.73
C LYS A 93 -8.05 3.22 -5.49
N GLU A 94 -8.44 4.28 -4.78
CA GLU A 94 -8.94 5.51 -5.41
C GLU A 94 -7.82 6.26 -6.12
N VAL A 95 -6.60 6.26 -5.57
CA VAL A 95 -5.42 6.84 -6.21
C VAL A 95 -5.08 6.09 -7.49
N ILE A 96 -5.04 4.76 -7.44
CA ILE A 96 -4.78 3.92 -8.62
C ILE A 96 -5.85 4.15 -9.69
N LYS A 97 -7.13 4.12 -9.30
CA LYS A 97 -8.26 4.35 -10.19
C LYS A 97 -8.20 5.74 -10.83
N PHE A 98 -7.85 6.76 -10.05
CA PHE A 98 -7.68 8.11 -10.56
C PHE A 98 -6.65 8.18 -11.68
N PHE A 99 -5.42 7.69 -11.45
CA PHE A 99 -4.35 7.72 -12.45
C PHE A 99 -4.71 6.88 -13.69
N ASN A 100 -5.27 5.70 -13.50
CA ASN A 100 -5.78 4.90 -14.62
C ASN A 100 -6.84 5.66 -15.43
N ASN A 101 -7.74 6.37 -14.78
CA ASN A 101 -8.82 7.11 -15.43
C ASN A 101 -8.36 8.36 -16.19
N ILE A 102 -7.22 8.95 -15.84
CA ILE A 102 -6.62 10.05 -16.62
C ILE A 102 -5.66 9.57 -17.71
N GLY A 103 -5.50 8.24 -17.86
CA GLY A 103 -4.69 7.64 -18.94
C GLY A 103 -3.23 7.36 -18.57
N VAL A 104 -2.93 7.24 -17.28
CA VAL A 104 -1.64 6.73 -16.77
C VAL A 104 -1.85 5.30 -16.28
N LYS A 105 -1.14 4.33 -16.86
CA LYS A 105 -1.22 2.93 -16.44
C LYS A 105 -0.53 2.74 -15.11
N MET A 106 -1.24 2.15 -14.16
CA MET A 106 -0.71 1.82 -12.85
C MET A 106 -0.42 0.32 -12.78
N ILE A 107 0.81 -0.05 -12.45
CA ILE A 107 1.26 -1.46 -12.36
C ILE A 107 1.86 -1.68 -10.98
N GLN A 108 1.25 -2.57 -10.22
CA GLN A 108 1.80 -3.01 -8.95
C GLN A 108 2.84 -4.12 -9.17
N GLY A 109 4.00 -3.98 -8.50
CA GLY A 109 5.02 -5.00 -8.41
C GLY A 109 5.25 -5.43 -6.96
N TYR A 110 5.58 -6.71 -6.77
CA TYR A 110 5.97 -7.28 -5.48
C TYR A 110 7.32 -7.97 -5.59
N GLY A 111 8.12 -7.79 -4.57
CA GLY A 111 9.39 -8.45 -4.39
C GLY A 111 10.25 -7.78 -3.33
N LEU A 112 11.51 -8.20 -3.26
CA LEU A 112 12.47 -7.80 -2.23
C LEU A 112 13.82 -7.50 -2.89
N THR A 113 14.72 -6.85 -2.17
CA THR A 113 16.10 -6.64 -2.62
C THR A 113 16.78 -7.97 -2.97
N GLU A 114 16.50 -8.99 -2.17
CA GLU A 114 16.99 -10.36 -2.34
C GLU A 114 16.48 -11.06 -3.61
N THR A 115 15.54 -10.46 -4.31
CA THR A 115 14.96 -10.99 -5.56
C THR A 115 15.12 -10.04 -6.77
N SER A 116 15.99 -9.07 -6.71
CA SER A 116 16.53 -8.17 -7.76
C SER A 116 15.52 -7.41 -8.65
N PRO A 117 14.49 -6.75 -8.19
CA PRO A 117 13.76 -6.90 -6.94
C PRO A 117 12.39 -7.59 -7.10
N VAL A 118 11.95 -7.99 -8.32
CA VAL A 118 10.55 -8.32 -8.62
C VAL A 118 10.32 -9.82 -8.70
N ILE A 119 9.35 -10.32 -7.95
CA ILE A 119 8.85 -11.71 -8.00
C ILE A 119 7.58 -11.79 -8.85
N SER A 120 6.68 -10.82 -8.67
CA SER A 120 5.40 -10.77 -9.37
C SER A 120 4.99 -9.35 -9.71
N CYS A 121 4.21 -9.17 -10.77
CA CYS A 121 3.67 -7.88 -11.14
C CYS A 121 2.34 -8.01 -11.88
N GLU A 122 1.54 -6.94 -11.84
CA GLU A 122 0.42 -6.76 -12.76
C GLU A 122 0.93 -6.51 -14.19
N ASN A 123 0.04 -6.68 -15.16
CA ASN A 123 0.33 -6.34 -16.55
C ASN A 123 -0.83 -5.57 -17.19
N ASP A 124 -0.66 -5.16 -18.44
CA ASP A 124 -1.62 -4.33 -19.18
C ASP A 124 -3.03 -4.93 -19.29
N LYS A 125 -3.12 -6.26 -19.36
CA LYS A 125 -4.39 -6.98 -19.60
C LYS A 125 -5.02 -7.49 -18.33
N TYR A 126 -4.22 -7.75 -17.31
CA TYR A 126 -4.62 -8.45 -16.09
C TYR A 126 -4.23 -7.65 -14.87
N GLN A 127 -5.07 -6.67 -14.52
CA GLN A 127 -5.00 -5.91 -13.29
C GLN A 127 -6.11 -6.38 -12.36
N LYS A 128 -5.72 -6.77 -11.15
CA LYS A 128 -6.67 -7.19 -10.10
C LYS A 128 -6.31 -6.45 -8.82
N PRO A 129 -7.00 -5.33 -8.53
CA PRO A 129 -6.71 -4.52 -7.34
C PRO A 129 -6.70 -5.36 -6.05
N GLY A 130 -5.64 -5.18 -5.26
CA GLY A 130 -5.43 -5.93 -4.01
C GLY A 130 -4.63 -7.22 -4.19
N THR A 131 -4.08 -7.46 -5.40
CA THR A 131 -3.13 -8.55 -5.65
C THR A 131 -1.76 -7.99 -6.03
N ALA A 132 -0.74 -8.82 -5.93
CA ALA A 132 0.60 -8.52 -6.43
C ALA A 132 0.81 -8.92 -7.91
N GLY A 133 -0.28 -9.20 -8.64
CA GLY A 133 -0.22 -9.64 -10.03
C GLY A 133 0.19 -11.10 -10.20
N PHE A 134 0.73 -11.41 -11.38
CA PHE A 134 1.22 -12.74 -11.74
C PHE A 134 2.70 -12.89 -11.40
N VAL A 135 3.08 -14.10 -11.00
CA VAL A 135 4.50 -14.47 -10.88
C VAL A 135 5.20 -14.30 -12.22
N LEU A 136 6.41 -13.76 -12.22
CA LEU A 136 7.19 -13.58 -13.44
C LEU A 136 7.52 -14.94 -14.09
N TYR A 137 7.64 -14.95 -15.39
CA TYR A 137 7.78 -16.18 -16.21
C TYR A 137 8.94 -17.10 -15.78
N ASN A 138 10.05 -16.54 -15.33
CA ASN A 138 11.24 -17.31 -14.92
C ASN A 138 11.29 -17.61 -13.43
N GLU A 139 10.21 -17.28 -12.68
CA GLU A 139 10.13 -17.46 -11.24
C GLU A 139 9.23 -18.65 -10.92
N ASP A 140 9.67 -19.46 -9.95
CA ASP A 140 8.84 -20.51 -9.35
C ASP A 140 8.50 -20.12 -7.91
N VAL A 141 7.22 -19.90 -7.64
CA VAL A 141 6.72 -19.48 -6.32
C VAL A 141 5.96 -20.63 -5.68
N LYS A 142 6.34 -20.97 -4.46
CA LYS A 142 5.62 -21.92 -3.62
C LYS A 142 5.12 -21.24 -2.34
N ILE A 143 3.97 -21.68 -1.88
CA ILE A 143 3.42 -21.30 -0.59
C ILE A 143 3.61 -22.46 0.36
N ILE A 144 4.44 -22.29 1.38
CA ILE A 144 4.76 -23.31 2.37
C ILE A 144 4.03 -23.06 3.70
N ASN A 145 3.90 -24.09 4.54
CA ASN A 145 3.29 -24.00 5.87
C ASN A 145 1.88 -23.35 5.84
N LYS A 146 1.06 -23.76 4.87
CA LYS A 146 -0.29 -23.22 4.67
C LYS A 146 -1.19 -23.49 5.86
N ASP A 147 -1.96 -22.48 6.25
CA ASP A 147 -3.08 -22.62 7.19
C ASP A 147 -4.33 -23.19 6.50
N GLU A 148 -5.43 -23.33 7.27
CA GLU A 148 -6.73 -23.82 6.77
C GLU A 148 -7.31 -22.98 5.61
N LYS A 149 -6.87 -21.74 5.45
CA LYS A 149 -7.29 -20.83 4.37
C LYS A 149 -6.33 -20.87 3.17
N GLY A 150 -5.28 -21.68 3.24
CA GLY A 150 -4.27 -21.77 2.20
C GLY A 150 -3.22 -20.64 2.24
N ILE A 151 -3.21 -19.81 3.29
CA ILE A 151 -2.22 -18.77 3.50
C ILE A 151 -0.97 -19.37 4.14
N GLY A 152 0.18 -19.12 3.56
CA GLY A 152 1.46 -19.60 4.07
C GLY A 152 2.60 -18.68 3.66
N GLU A 153 3.83 -19.07 4.00
CA GLU A 153 5.00 -18.29 3.62
C GLU A 153 5.25 -18.39 2.11
N ILE A 154 5.43 -17.24 1.49
CA ILE A 154 5.81 -17.13 0.09
C ILE A 154 7.29 -17.49 -0.03
N THR A 155 7.59 -18.48 -0.85
CA THR A 155 8.97 -18.84 -1.19
C THR A 155 9.17 -18.76 -2.69
N VAL A 156 10.37 -18.41 -3.13
CA VAL A 156 10.66 -18.17 -4.54
C VAL A 156 11.99 -18.79 -4.95
N LYS A 157 12.03 -19.33 -6.17
CA LYS A 157 13.23 -19.80 -6.84
C LYS A 157 13.24 -19.25 -8.25
N GLY A 158 14.35 -18.63 -8.63
CA GLY A 158 14.49 -18.04 -9.96
C GLY A 158 15.85 -17.39 -10.15
N PRO A 159 16.15 -16.95 -11.38
CA PRO A 159 17.45 -16.35 -11.71
C PRO A 159 17.70 -14.98 -11.04
N ASN A 160 16.66 -14.32 -10.59
CA ASN A 160 16.71 -13.03 -9.88
C ASN A 160 16.99 -13.18 -8.38
N VAL A 161 16.89 -14.38 -7.82
CA VAL A 161 17.14 -14.64 -6.40
C VAL A 161 18.63 -14.49 -6.09
N MET A 162 18.94 -13.78 -5.02
CA MET A 162 20.32 -13.60 -4.55
C MET A 162 21.04 -14.92 -4.30
N LYS A 163 22.36 -14.91 -4.39
CA LYS A 163 23.19 -16.07 -4.01
C LYS A 163 23.29 -16.26 -2.50
N GLY A 164 23.16 -15.19 -1.74
CA GLY A 164 23.25 -15.19 -0.28
C GLY A 164 23.58 -13.80 0.26
N TYR A 165 23.63 -13.68 1.58
CA TYR A 165 24.07 -12.47 2.26
C TYR A 165 25.60 -12.43 2.33
N TYR A 166 26.17 -11.25 2.07
CA TYR A 166 27.61 -11.04 2.06
C TYR A 166 28.23 -11.35 3.44
N GLU A 167 29.23 -12.22 3.46
CA GLU A 167 29.93 -12.67 4.66
C GLU A 167 29.04 -13.17 5.83
N ASN A 168 27.85 -13.73 5.49
CA ASN A 168 26.89 -14.21 6.48
C ASN A 168 26.26 -15.53 6.01
N GLU A 169 26.97 -16.61 6.15
CA GLU A 169 26.53 -17.96 5.76
C GLU A 169 25.35 -18.45 6.60
N GLU A 170 25.34 -18.15 7.91
CA GLU A 170 24.28 -18.55 8.81
C GLU A 170 22.93 -17.96 8.36
N ALA A 171 22.86 -16.64 8.18
CA ALA A 171 21.65 -15.98 7.67
C ALA A 171 21.27 -16.45 6.25
N THR A 172 22.27 -16.77 5.43
CA THR A 172 22.05 -17.32 4.09
C THR A 172 21.37 -18.69 4.19
N ASN A 173 21.93 -19.62 4.95
CA ASN A 173 21.37 -20.96 5.11
C ASN A 173 19.97 -20.94 5.73
N GLU A 174 19.74 -20.08 6.70
CA GLU A 174 18.41 -19.89 7.31
C GLU A 174 17.37 -19.33 6.33
N SER A 175 17.80 -18.59 5.31
CA SER A 175 16.91 -17.94 4.35
C SER A 175 16.45 -18.84 3.22
N PHE A 176 16.99 -20.06 3.09
CA PHE A 176 16.62 -21.00 2.02
C PHE A 176 16.02 -22.28 2.57
N ILE A 177 15.14 -22.90 1.79
CA ILE A 177 14.57 -24.24 2.01
C ILE A 177 14.41 -24.93 0.67
N ASP A 178 15.00 -26.11 0.49
CA ASP A 178 14.97 -26.90 -0.75
C ASP A 178 15.31 -26.09 -2.02
N GLY A 179 16.23 -25.11 -1.86
CA GLY A 179 16.67 -24.22 -2.94
C GLY A 179 15.68 -23.06 -3.25
N TYR A 180 14.63 -22.87 -2.43
CA TYR A 180 13.73 -21.72 -2.47
C TYR A 180 14.12 -20.71 -1.41
N PHE A 181 14.18 -19.45 -1.80
CA PHE A 181 14.35 -18.33 -0.87
C PHE A 181 13.04 -18.07 -0.10
N LYS A 182 13.12 -18.00 1.21
CA LYS A 182 12.01 -17.64 2.11
C LYS A 182 11.88 -16.12 2.18
N THR A 183 10.77 -15.58 1.68
CA THR A 183 10.60 -14.11 1.64
C THR A 183 10.29 -13.51 3.01
N GLY A 184 9.84 -14.31 3.96
CA GLY A 184 9.30 -13.83 5.23
C GLY A 184 7.93 -13.15 5.09
N ASP A 185 7.37 -13.11 3.87
CA ASP A 185 6.03 -12.60 3.60
C ASP A 185 5.04 -13.77 3.51
N LEU A 186 3.83 -13.52 3.97
CA LEU A 186 2.73 -14.48 3.92
C LEU A 186 1.78 -14.14 2.78
N GLY A 187 1.24 -15.18 2.14
CA GLY A 187 0.32 -14.99 1.04
C GLY A 187 -0.25 -16.29 0.50
N TYR A 188 -0.94 -16.18 -0.62
CA TYR A 188 -1.49 -17.30 -1.34
C TYR A 188 -1.61 -16.99 -2.84
N LEU A 189 -1.65 -18.02 -3.66
CA LEU A 189 -2.01 -17.93 -5.08
C LEU A 189 -3.50 -18.25 -5.20
N ASP A 190 -4.26 -17.40 -5.88
CA ASP A 190 -5.66 -17.69 -6.16
C ASP A 190 -5.83 -18.66 -7.35
N LYS A 191 -7.05 -19.10 -7.61
CA LYS A 191 -7.36 -20.04 -8.70
C LYS A 191 -7.02 -19.50 -10.10
N GLN A 192 -6.86 -18.19 -10.24
CA GLN A 192 -6.52 -17.54 -11.49
C GLN A 192 -5.00 -17.33 -11.62
N GLY A 193 -4.22 -17.66 -10.58
CA GLY A 193 -2.76 -17.52 -10.55
C GLY A 193 -2.27 -16.16 -10.05
N TYR A 194 -3.14 -15.29 -9.52
CA TYR A 194 -2.71 -14.05 -8.90
C TYR A 194 -2.10 -14.30 -7.52
N LEU A 195 -0.96 -13.67 -7.25
CA LEU A 195 -0.32 -13.69 -5.95
C LEU A 195 -0.97 -12.63 -5.03
N HIS A 196 -1.41 -13.08 -3.86
CA HIS A 196 -1.92 -12.23 -2.79
C HIS A 196 -0.92 -12.21 -1.65
N VAL A 197 -0.42 -11.04 -1.28
CA VAL A 197 0.43 -10.83 -0.12
C VAL A 197 -0.44 -10.33 1.03
N THR A 198 -0.44 -11.04 2.16
CA THR A 198 -1.32 -10.75 3.29
C THR A 198 -0.61 -10.09 4.47
N GLY A 199 0.72 -10.19 4.54
CA GLY A 199 1.52 -9.56 5.59
C GLY A 199 2.88 -10.20 5.76
N ARG A 200 3.60 -9.81 6.82
CA ARG A 200 4.92 -10.34 7.17
C ARG A 200 4.86 -11.25 8.38
N ILE A 201 5.62 -12.34 8.36
CA ILE A 201 5.75 -13.28 9.48
C ILE A 201 6.19 -12.56 10.75
N LYS A 202 7.24 -11.72 10.65
CA LYS A 202 7.80 -10.97 11.79
C LYS A 202 6.86 -9.90 12.38
N GLU A 203 5.83 -9.51 11.63
CA GLU A 203 4.87 -8.48 12.04
C GLU A 203 3.54 -9.07 12.51
N MET A 204 3.39 -10.37 12.40
CA MET A 204 2.18 -11.10 12.78
C MET A 204 1.97 -11.07 14.29
N ILE A 205 0.76 -10.69 14.71
CA ILE A 205 0.34 -10.75 16.10
C ILE A 205 -0.26 -12.13 16.37
N VAL A 206 0.36 -12.87 17.28
CA VAL A 206 -0.15 -14.18 17.72
C VAL A 206 -0.95 -13.97 19.00
N LEU A 207 -2.24 -14.33 18.97
CA LEU A 207 -3.12 -14.28 20.13
C LEU A 207 -2.93 -15.52 21.01
N LYS A 208 -3.32 -15.45 22.28
CA LYS A 208 -3.20 -16.55 23.26
C LYS A 208 -3.89 -17.85 22.80
N ASN A 209 -4.93 -17.75 21.98
CA ASN A 209 -5.64 -18.90 21.38
C ASN A 209 -4.99 -19.42 20.09
N GLY A 210 -3.74 -18.99 19.78
CA GLY A 210 -3.01 -19.38 18.58
C GLY A 210 -3.46 -18.71 17.28
N LYS A 211 -4.52 -17.91 17.30
CA LYS A 211 -4.97 -17.20 16.09
C LYS A 211 -3.99 -16.12 15.70
N LYS A 212 -3.76 -16.02 14.39
CA LYS A 212 -2.84 -15.09 13.77
C LYS A 212 -3.58 -13.87 13.26
N VAL A 213 -3.08 -12.67 13.55
CA VAL A 213 -3.63 -11.39 13.08
C VAL A 213 -2.54 -10.64 12.32
N PHE A 214 -2.87 -10.21 11.12
CA PHE A 214 -1.97 -9.42 10.27
C PHE A 214 -2.33 -7.94 10.42
N PRO A 215 -1.47 -7.12 11.02
CA PRO A 215 -1.75 -5.71 11.26
C PRO A 215 -2.15 -4.96 9.99
N GLN A 216 -1.47 -5.22 8.89
CA GLN A 216 -1.66 -4.51 7.62
C GLN A 216 -3.07 -4.70 7.03
N GLU A 217 -3.71 -5.86 7.23
CA GLU A 217 -5.10 -6.06 6.80
C GLU A 217 -6.06 -5.08 7.49
N ILE A 218 -5.82 -4.81 8.77
CA ILE A 218 -6.66 -3.92 9.57
C ILE A 218 -6.31 -2.46 9.27
N GLU A 219 -5.01 -2.15 9.16
CA GLU A 219 -4.53 -0.82 8.78
C GLU A 219 -5.08 -0.37 7.44
N THR A 220 -5.13 -1.28 6.45
CA THR A 220 -5.71 -0.98 5.14
C THR A 220 -7.16 -0.52 5.25
N LEU A 221 -7.98 -1.21 6.07
CA LEU A 221 -9.38 -0.86 6.27
C LEU A 221 -9.55 0.47 7.00
N ILE A 222 -8.68 0.77 7.98
CA ILE A 222 -8.72 2.03 8.73
C ILE A 222 -8.31 3.19 7.82
N ASN A 223 -7.26 3.00 7.02
CA ASN A 223 -6.70 4.01 6.13
C ASN A 223 -7.59 4.31 4.90
N GLU A 224 -8.63 3.49 4.61
CA GLU A 224 -9.68 3.83 3.64
C GLU A 224 -10.48 5.07 4.07
N SER A 225 -10.46 5.42 5.38
CA SER A 225 -11.19 6.57 5.88
C SER A 225 -10.48 7.90 5.54
N PRO A 226 -11.19 8.87 4.97
CA PRO A 226 -10.60 10.18 4.64
C PRO A 226 -10.26 11.05 5.87
N TYR A 227 -10.58 10.60 7.07
CA TYR A 227 -10.27 11.28 8.33
C TYR A 227 -8.95 10.78 8.94
N VAL A 228 -8.43 9.65 8.47
CA VAL A 228 -7.20 9.04 8.94
C VAL A 228 -6.08 9.37 7.96
N GLU A 229 -4.94 9.79 8.47
CA GLU A 229 -3.72 9.98 7.68
C GLU A 229 -2.89 8.71 7.66
N GLU A 230 -2.73 8.09 8.83
CA GLU A 230 -1.97 6.85 9.01
C GLU A 230 -2.53 6.06 10.19
N SER A 231 -2.32 4.75 10.15
CA SER A 231 -2.62 3.89 11.29
C SER A 231 -1.52 2.86 11.54
N PHE A 232 -1.35 2.50 12.81
CA PHE A 232 -0.40 1.49 13.24
C PHE A 232 -1.10 0.52 14.20
N VAL A 233 -1.34 -0.70 13.73
CA VAL A 233 -1.97 -1.77 14.50
C VAL A 233 -0.88 -2.62 15.16
N TYR A 234 -1.05 -2.91 16.44
CA TYR A 234 -0.09 -3.67 17.24
C TYR A 234 -0.79 -4.52 18.32
N GLY A 235 -0.07 -5.53 18.78
CA GLY A 235 -0.52 -6.36 19.90
C GLY A 235 -0.06 -5.74 21.23
N LYS A 236 -0.99 -5.28 22.08
CA LYS A 236 -0.69 -4.80 23.42
C LYS A 236 -0.77 -5.95 24.42
N ILE A 237 0.36 -6.29 25.03
CA ILE A 237 0.42 -7.31 26.06
C ILE A 237 -0.25 -6.76 27.34
N GLN A 238 -1.20 -7.50 27.87
CA GLN A 238 -1.91 -7.19 29.11
C GLN A 238 -1.21 -7.84 30.31
N ASN A 239 -1.53 -7.39 31.51
CA ASN A 239 -0.95 -7.92 32.77
C ASN A 239 -1.16 -9.44 32.97
N ASP A 240 -2.22 -9.99 32.37
CA ASP A 240 -2.56 -11.42 32.40
C ASP A 240 -1.90 -12.24 31.27
N GLY A 241 -0.97 -11.62 30.52
CA GLY A 241 -0.31 -12.20 29.36
C GLY A 241 -1.16 -12.32 28.09
N ASN A 242 -2.41 -11.84 28.12
CA ASN A 242 -3.23 -11.77 26.92
C ASN A 242 -2.73 -10.66 25.98
N VAL A 243 -2.88 -10.89 24.67
CA VAL A 243 -2.58 -9.88 23.67
C VAL A 243 -3.90 -9.30 23.14
N LYS A 244 -4.08 -7.98 23.32
CA LYS A 244 -5.19 -7.23 22.74
C LYS A 244 -4.73 -6.47 21.50
N ILE A 245 -5.52 -6.51 20.45
CA ILE A 245 -5.27 -5.71 19.27
C ILE A 245 -5.58 -4.25 19.59
N SER A 246 -4.58 -3.42 19.39
CA SER A 246 -4.63 -1.99 19.65
C SER A 246 -4.24 -1.22 18.40
N VAL A 247 -4.68 0.01 18.28
CA VAL A 247 -4.33 0.87 17.14
C VAL A 247 -3.90 2.25 17.60
N LYS A 248 -2.86 2.78 16.96
CA LYS A 248 -2.53 4.21 16.99
C LYS A 248 -2.99 4.80 15.66
N VAL A 249 -3.87 5.79 15.73
CA VAL A 249 -4.42 6.51 14.59
C VAL A 249 -3.82 7.90 14.55
N VAL A 250 -3.23 8.25 13.41
CA VAL A 250 -2.72 9.60 13.14
C VAL A 250 -3.72 10.34 12.27
N TYR A 251 -4.05 11.57 12.65
CA TYR A 251 -4.86 12.47 11.86
C TYR A 251 -4.13 13.81 11.65
N SER A 252 -4.47 14.52 10.59
CA SER A 252 -3.93 15.85 10.32
C SER A 252 -4.92 16.95 10.72
N GLU A 253 -4.47 17.96 11.45
CA GLU A 253 -5.26 19.17 11.76
C GLU A 253 -5.54 20.00 10.48
N GLU A 254 -4.72 19.83 9.45
CA GLU A 254 -4.92 20.46 8.13
C GLU A 254 -5.99 19.76 7.28
N ASN A 255 -6.50 18.60 7.76
CA ASN A 255 -7.55 17.87 7.05
C ASN A 255 -8.84 18.71 7.00
N GLU A 256 -9.22 19.15 5.79
CA GLU A 256 -10.40 20.00 5.59
C GLU A 256 -11.70 19.43 6.20
N LYS A 257 -11.82 18.11 6.30
CA LYS A 257 -12.99 17.44 6.88
C LYS A 257 -12.99 17.45 8.42
N LEU A 258 -11.84 17.71 9.02
CA LEU A 258 -11.67 17.84 10.48
C LEU A 258 -11.53 19.28 10.93
N LYS A 259 -11.36 20.21 9.99
CA LYS A 259 -11.16 21.64 10.28
C LYS A 259 -12.35 22.21 11.08
N GLY A 260 -12.04 22.84 12.21
CA GLY A 260 -13.04 23.44 13.08
C GLY A 260 -13.74 22.47 14.05
N LYS A 261 -13.37 21.19 14.06
CA LYS A 261 -13.88 20.20 15.00
C LYS A 261 -13.08 20.20 16.30
N SER A 262 -13.76 19.99 17.42
CA SER A 262 -13.12 19.80 18.71
C SER A 262 -12.37 18.46 18.77
N LYS A 263 -11.47 18.30 19.76
CA LYS A 263 -10.75 17.02 19.98
C LYS A 263 -11.71 15.88 20.31
N GLU A 264 -12.81 16.16 21.01
CA GLU A 264 -13.87 15.22 21.33
C GLU A 264 -14.60 14.74 20.08
N GLU A 265 -15.01 15.67 19.22
CA GLU A 265 -15.66 15.33 17.95
C GLU A 265 -14.75 14.49 17.04
N ILE A 266 -13.44 14.81 16.98
CA ILE A 266 -12.47 14.02 16.22
C ILE A 266 -12.33 12.62 16.81
N LYS A 267 -12.28 12.51 18.13
CA LYS A 267 -12.24 11.22 18.84
C LYS A 267 -13.46 10.38 18.52
N ASP A 268 -14.65 10.97 18.51
CA ASP A 268 -15.89 10.26 18.20
C ASP A 268 -15.93 9.80 16.74
N ILE A 269 -15.47 10.62 15.81
CA ILE A 269 -15.32 10.23 14.39
C ILE A 269 -14.40 9.01 14.26
N ILE A 270 -13.22 9.06 14.90
CA ILE A 270 -12.26 7.94 14.82
C ILE A 270 -12.81 6.69 15.49
N ASN A 271 -13.47 6.81 16.64
CA ASN A 271 -14.12 5.68 17.31
C ASN A 271 -15.19 5.03 16.43
N ASN A 272 -15.97 5.81 15.71
CA ASN A 272 -16.97 5.29 14.76
C ASN A 272 -16.30 4.57 13.60
N ILE A 273 -15.21 5.08 13.05
CA ILE A 273 -14.42 4.40 12.00
C ILE A 273 -13.95 3.03 12.50
N ILE A 274 -13.37 2.97 13.70
CA ILE A 274 -12.90 1.71 14.28
C ILE A 274 -14.07 0.74 14.53
N LYS A 275 -15.22 1.24 14.95
CA LYS A 275 -16.43 0.43 15.09
C LYS A 275 -16.89 -0.17 13.76
N GLU A 276 -16.87 0.62 12.69
CA GLU A 276 -17.19 0.14 11.33
C GLU A 276 -16.18 -0.90 10.84
N VAL A 277 -14.88 -0.69 11.10
CA VAL A 277 -13.84 -1.67 10.78
C VAL A 277 -14.05 -2.96 11.57
N ASN A 278 -14.33 -2.88 12.87
CA ASN A 278 -14.63 -4.04 13.69
C ASN A 278 -15.83 -4.84 13.16
N ASN A 279 -16.84 -4.18 12.60
CA ASN A 279 -17.99 -4.86 11.98
C ASN A 279 -17.63 -5.62 10.69
N LYS A 280 -16.54 -5.27 10.04
CA LYS A 280 -16.05 -5.90 8.78
C LYS A 280 -15.10 -7.07 9.02
N ILE A 281 -14.54 -7.20 10.23
CA ILE A 281 -13.53 -8.20 10.57
C ILE A 281 -14.06 -9.22 11.59
N PRO A 282 -13.47 -10.42 11.66
CA PRO A 282 -13.84 -11.44 12.65
C PRO A 282 -13.57 -10.95 14.09
N LYS A 283 -14.40 -11.37 15.05
CA LYS A 283 -14.33 -10.96 16.46
C LYS A 283 -12.92 -11.08 17.09
N TYR A 284 -12.14 -12.10 16.74
CA TYR A 284 -10.80 -12.29 17.29
C TYR A 284 -9.79 -11.24 16.81
N LYS A 285 -10.10 -10.48 15.73
CA LYS A 285 -9.30 -9.37 15.21
C LYS A 285 -9.76 -8.00 15.73
N TYR A 286 -10.79 -7.93 16.57
CA TYR A 286 -11.36 -6.66 17.04
C TYR A 286 -10.31 -5.79 17.72
N ILE A 287 -10.35 -4.51 17.37
CA ILE A 287 -9.54 -3.46 17.98
C ILE A 287 -10.22 -3.06 19.29
N TYR A 288 -9.47 -3.12 20.39
CA TYR A 288 -9.98 -2.84 21.73
C TYR A 288 -9.45 -1.53 22.33
N ASP A 289 -8.28 -1.09 21.89
CA ASP A 289 -7.62 0.09 22.45
C ASP A 289 -7.18 1.01 21.31
N ILE A 290 -7.50 2.31 21.43
CA ILE A 290 -7.31 3.31 20.38
C ILE A 290 -6.52 4.46 20.95
N LYS A 291 -5.33 4.73 20.40
CA LYS A 291 -4.52 5.91 20.69
C LYS A 291 -4.63 6.87 19.51
N ILE A 292 -5.09 8.09 19.75
CA ILE A 292 -5.30 9.11 18.72
C ILE A 292 -4.25 10.19 18.87
N THR A 293 -3.60 10.61 17.79
CA THR A 293 -2.52 11.60 17.80
C THR A 293 -2.42 12.34 16.48
N THR A 294 -1.78 13.51 16.51
CA THR A 294 -1.33 14.25 15.32
C THR A 294 0.15 13.99 14.99
N GLU A 295 0.84 13.28 15.89
CA GLU A 295 2.25 12.99 15.70
C GLU A 295 2.47 11.88 14.67
N PRO A 296 3.23 12.14 13.59
CA PRO A 296 3.50 11.15 12.54
C PRO A 296 4.18 9.88 13.08
N LEU A 297 3.93 8.76 12.43
CA LEU A 297 4.60 7.50 12.74
C LEU A 297 6.08 7.55 12.35
N ILE A 298 6.92 6.78 13.04
CA ILE A 298 8.34 6.65 12.73
C ILE A 298 8.48 5.84 11.44
N LYS A 299 9.14 6.42 10.44
CA LYS A 299 9.28 5.82 9.10
C LYS A 299 10.72 5.78 8.61
N THR A 300 10.95 4.89 7.66
CA THR A 300 12.16 4.86 6.85
C THR A 300 12.15 6.01 5.82
N THR A 301 13.28 6.22 5.13
CA THR A 301 13.38 7.14 3.99
C THR A 301 12.41 6.77 2.85
N THR A 302 12.05 5.50 2.73
CA THR A 302 11.06 4.98 1.76
C THR A 302 9.62 5.00 2.28
N GLN A 303 9.36 5.73 3.38
CA GLN A 303 8.03 5.91 3.99
C GLN A 303 7.39 4.63 4.57
N LYS A 304 8.17 3.59 4.83
CA LYS A 304 7.70 2.39 5.56
C LYS A 304 7.74 2.63 7.06
N ILE A 305 6.71 2.20 7.78
CA ILE A 305 6.65 2.28 9.24
C ILE A 305 7.76 1.41 9.84
N LYS A 306 8.59 2.00 10.70
CA LYS A 306 9.56 1.28 11.52
C LYS A 306 8.85 0.66 12.72
N ARG A 307 8.16 -0.45 12.49
CA ARG A 307 7.21 -1.07 13.44
C ARG A 307 7.77 -1.30 14.82
N HIS A 308 9.01 -1.75 14.93
CA HIS A 308 9.65 -2.00 16.24
C HIS A 308 9.88 -0.70 17.01
N GLU A 309 10.42 0.34 16.38
CA GLU A 309 10.63 1.65 17.00
C GLU A 309 9.29 2.29 17.38
N GLU A 310 8.30 2.21 16.49
CA GLU A 310 6.96 2.76 16.72
C GLU A 310 6.23 2.02 17.85
N TYR A 311 6.40 0.70 17.95
CA TYR A 311 5.84 -0.10 19.03
C TYR A 311 6.39 0.36 20.40
N ILE A 312 7.72 0.50 20.52
CA ILE A 312 8.37 0.96 21.74
C ILE A 312 7.87 2.35 22.14
N LYS A 313 7.77 3.28 21.17
CA LYS A 313 7.29 4.64 21.41
C LYS A 313 5.81 4.67 21.83
N THR A 314 5.01 3.77 21.31
CA THR A 314 3.55 3.77 21.54
C THR A 314 3.19 3.09 22.84
N THR A 315 3.99 2.13 23.32
CA THR A 315 3.71 1.31 24.53
C THR A 315 4.43 1.80 25.78
N LYS A 316 5.41 2.70 25.65
CA LYS A 316 5.96 3.48 26.77
C LYS A 316 5.02 4.61 27.16
#